data_2e9836f698f2c9da411a0e32216e5899
#
_entry.id   2e9836f698f2c9da411a0e32216e5899
#
_cell.length_a   1.000
_cell.length_b   1.000
_cell.length_c   1.000
_cell.angle_alpha   90.00
_cell.angle_beta   90.00
_cell.angle_gamma   90.00
#
_symmetry.space_group_name_H-M   'P 1'
#
loop_
_entity.id
_entity.type
_entity.pdbx_description
1 polymer ?
#
loop_
_entity_poly.entity_id
_entity_poly.type
_entity_poly.pdbx_seq_one_letter_code
_entity_poly.pdbx_strand_id
1 'polypeptide(L)'
;MSGLLPGLVLPALRGAEVYGRCAAAAAVSPGVQFVAQLRRDLTIALRDRGDWVNALAFFVLVIALFPLAISPDPVRLRELAPGALWVAALLSTLLALDGLFRRDYDDGSLEQFVLGTRPLMFGVLAKLLVFWLLTGLPLTLLSPLLGYALNLEPAGYAPLMAGLLLGTPVLTLLGGAGSALTVSLRRGGVVLALLVLPLTVPVLILGVTAVDLAEHGLSARPALLWLGALLLGALTVIPLAITAALRLAVE
;
A
#
# COMPACT_ATOMS: atom_id res chain seq x y z
N MET A 1 -44.82 22.35 -52.41
CA MET A 1 -44.60 22.87 -51.08
C MET A 1 -44.23 21.70 -50.18
N SER A 2 -42.96 21.45 -50.00
CA SER A 2 -42.44 20.36 -49.15
C SER A 2 -41.08 20.83 -48.61
N GLY A 3 -41.13 21.54 -47.49
CA GLY A 3 -39.95 21.95 -46.73
C GLY A 3 -39.80 21.05 -45.50
N LEU A 4 -39.11 19.94 -45.62
CA LEU A 4 -38.67 19.13 -44.49
C LEU A 4 -37.36 19.70 -43.96
N LEU A 5 -37.39 20.10 -42.70
CA LEU A 5 -36.31 20.76 -41.96
C LEU A 5 -35.10 19.79 -41.79
N PRO A 6 -33.89 20.13 -42.27
CA PRO A 6 -32.70 19.31 -42.09
C PRO A 6 -32.04 19.39 -40.69
N GLY A 7 -32.66 20.07 -39.72
CA GLY A 7 -32.06 20.40 -38.44
C GLY A 7 -32.24 19.34 -37.30
N LEU A 8 -33.11 18.34 -37.50
CA LEU A 8 -33.48 17.43 -36.38
C LEU A 8 -32.71 16.10 -36.35
N VAL A 9 -31.90 15.80 -37.37
CA VAL A 9 -31.20 14.51 -37.50
C VAL A 9 -29.80 14.52 -36.84
N LEU A 10 -29.18 15.68 -36.72
CA LEU A 10 -27.82 15.84 -36.22
C LEU A 10 -27.62 15.52 -34.70
N PRO A 11 -28.55 15.84 -33.77
CA PRO A 11 -28.36 15.51 -32.37
C PRO A 11 -28.54 14.01 -32.06
N ALA A 12 -29.37 13.32 -32.84
CA ALA A 12 -29.58 11.87 -32.62
C ALA A 12 -28.37 11.01 -33.00
N LEU A 13 -27.64 11.38 -34.03
CA LEU A 13 -26.43 10.67 -34.49
C LEU A 13 -25.25 10.91 -33.53
N ARG A 14 -25.13 12.11 -32.95
CA ARG A 14 -24.12 12.36 -31.90
C ARG A 14 -24.40 11.55 -30.63
N GLY A 15 -25.65 11.36 -30.25
CA GLY A 15 -26.05 10.54 -29.13
C GLY A 15 -25.64 9.07 -29.33
N ALA A 16 -25.91 8.52 -30.52
CA ALA A 16 -25.59 7.12 -30.84
C ALA A 16 -24.07 6.85 -30.87
N GLU A 17 -23.26 7.79 -31.37
CA GLU A 17 -21.79 7.67 -31.32
C GLU A 17 -21.23 7.77 -29.90
N VAL A 18 -21.80 8.63 -29.05
CA VAL A 18 -21.42 8.75 -27.63
C VAL A 18 -21.82 7.47 -26.88
N TYR A 19 -23.03 6.96 -27.08
CA TYR A 19 -23.46 5.68 -26.49
C TYR A 19 -22.63 4.49 -27.00
N GLY A 20 -22.30 4.46 -28.28
CA GLY A 20 -21.42 3.43 -28.86
C GLY A 20 -20.00 3.45 -28.27
N ARG A 21 -19.44 4.64 -28.02
CA ARG A 21 -18.15 4.81 -27.36
C ARG A 21 -18.19 4.43 -25.88
N CYS A 22 -19.26 4.74 -25.18
CA CYS A 22 -19.46 4.30 -23.79
C CYS A 22 -19.65 2.78 -23.69
N ALA A 23 -20.38 2.17 -24.64
CA ALA A 23 -20.56 0.73 -24.71
C ALA A 23 -19.26 -0.02 -25.09
N ALA A 24 -18.45 0.55 -25.99
CA ALA A 24 -17.14 0.01 -26.34
C ALA A 24 -16.12 0.12 -25.18
N ALA A 25 -16.19 1.18 -24.37
CA ALA A 25 -15.41 1.32 -23.15
C ALA A 25 -15.81 0.29 -22.06
N ALA A 26 -17.06 -0.14 -22.04
CA ALA A 26 -17.55 -1.19 -21.15
C ALA A 26 -17.09 -2.61 -21.56
N ALA A 27 -16.59 -2.80 -22.77
CA ALA A 27 -16.12 -4.09 -23.31
C ALA A 27 -14.63 -4.36 -23.09
N VAL A 28 -13.90 -3.44 -22.42
CA VAL A 28 -12.48 -3.63 -22.09
C VAL A 28 -12.37 -4.70 -20.99
N SER A 29 -11.58 -5.75 -21.25
CA SER A 29 -11.41 -6.84 -20.28
C SER A 29 -10.87 -6.30 -18.93
N PRO A 30 -11.31 -6.88 -17.79
CA PRO A 30 -10.88 -6.42 -16.45
C PRO A 30 -9.36 -6.34 -16.29
N GLY A 31 -8.62 -7.26 -16.94
CA GLY A 31 -7.16 -7.26 -16.92
C GLY A 31 -6.52 -6.05 -17.62
N VAL A 32 -7.09 -5.63 -18.75
CA VAL A 32 -6.59 -4.44 -19.48
C VAL A 32 -6.87 -3.17 -18.67
N GLN A 33 -8.03 -3.09 -18.02
CA GLN A 33 -8.36 -1.97 -17.13
C GLN A 33 -7.39 -1.90 -15.93
N PHE A 34 -7.09 -3.05 -15.32
CA PHE A 34 -6.14 -3.15 -14.22
C PHE A 34 -4.74 -2.67 -14.62
N VAL A 35 -4.21 -3.14 -15.75
CA VAL A 35 -2.89 -2.73 -16.24
C VAL A 35 -2.85 -1.25 -16.61
N ALA A 36 -3.91 -0.72 -17.24
CA ALA A 36 -4.00 0.70 -17.57
C ALA A 36 -4.01 1.56 -16.31
N GLN A 37 -4.78 1.17 -15.29
CA GLN A 37 -4.83 1.84 -13.99
C GLN A 37 -3.48 1.77 -13.28
N LEU A 38 -2.85 0.61 -13.23
CA LEU A 38 -1.53 0.40 -12.63
C LEU A 38 -0.48 1.33 -13.26
N ARG A 39 -0.44 1.39 -14.60
CA ARG A 39 0.49 2.25 -15.34
C ARG A 39 0.24 3.74 -15.06
N ARG A 40 -1.03 4.15 -15.03
CA ARG A 40 -1.43 5.52 -14.71
C ARG A 40 -0.97 5.90 -13.31
N ASP A 41 -1.33 5.11 -12.31
CA ASP A 41 -1.03 5.40 -10.90
C ASP A 41 0.48 5.38 -10.64
N LEU A 42 1.20 4.44 -11.25
CA LEU A 42 2.66 4.39 -11.18
C LEU A 42 3.31 5.64 -11.78
N THR A 43 2.81 6.11 -12.93
CA THR A 43 3.35 7.31 -13.58
C THR A 43 3.10 8.57 -12.73
N ILE A 44 1.92 8.68 -12.13
CA ILE A 44 1.57 9.79 -11.23
C ILE A 44 2.46 9.75 -9.99
N ALA A 45 2.56 8.60 -9.33
CA ALA A 45 3.31 8.45 -8.11
C ALA A 45 4.84 8.64 -8.29
N LEU A 46 5.39 8.27 -9.46
CA LEU A 46 6.79 8.55 -9.79
C LEU A 46 7.07 10.04 -10.07
N ARG A 47 6.05 10.79 -10.49
CA ARG A 47 6.14 12.25 -10.69
C ARG A 47 6.02 13.00 -9.36
N ASP A 48 5.11 12.57 -8.50
CA ASP A 48 4.92 13.12 -7.16
C ASP A 48 5.67 12.26 -6.13
N ARG A 49 6.95 12.59 -5.95
CA ARG A 49 7.90 11.77 -5.16
C ARG A 49 7.82 12.00 -3.65
N GLY A 50 7.00 12.94 -3.18
CA GLY A 50 7.02 13.37 -1.77
C GLY A 50 6.80 12.25 -0.77
N ASP A 51 5.72 11.50 -0.87
CA ASP A 51 5.31 10.57 0.18
C ASP A 51 6.21 9.35 0.30
N TRP A 52 6.50 8.67 -0.81
CA TRP A 52 7.31 7.46 -0.75
C TRP A 52 8.79 7.75 -0.48
N VAL A 53 9.33 8.88 -0.97
CA VAL A 53 10.71 9.32 -0.64
C VAL A 53 10.80 9.68 0.84
N ASN A 54 9.82 10.40 1.39
CA ASN A 54 9.78 10.73 2.81
C ASN A 54 9.72 9.46 3.68
N ALA A 55 8.93 8.47 3.29
CA ALA A 55 8.85 7.20 4.01
C ALA A 55 10.19 6.44 4.01
N LEU A 56 10.87 6.38 2.86
CA LEU A 56 12.19 5.76 2.75
C LEU A 56 13.25 6.53 3.54
N ALA A 57 13.24 7.85 3.44
CA ALA A 57 14.15 8.71 4.21
C ALA A 57 13.93 8.55 5.72
N PHE A 58 12.66 8.47 6.16
CA PHE A 58 12.30 8.22 7.55
C PHE A 58 12.79 6.85 8.02
N PHE A 59 12.64 5.80 7.22
CA PHE A 59 13.14 4.45 7.52
C PHE A 59 14.66 4.46 7.75
N VAL A 60 15.40 5.05 6.82
CA VAL A 60 16.87 5.16 6.93
C VAL A 60 17.26 6.00 8.13
N LEU A 61 16.60 7.15 8.36
CA LEU A 61 16.87 8.04 9.46
C LEU A 61 16.66 7.36 10.83
N VAL A 62 15.51 6.68 11.02
CA VAL A 62 15.20 5.99 12.27
C VAL A 62 16.27 4.95 12.57
N ILE A 63 16.63 4.12 11.60
CA ILE A 63 17.65 3.07 11.80
C ILE A 63 19.04 3.66 12.03
N ALA A 64 19.41 4.74 11.33
CA ALA A 64 20.69 5.41 11.52
C ALA A 64 20.83 6.07 12.92
N LEU A 65 19.73 6.46 13.53
CA LEU A 65 19.71 7.03 14.88
C LEU A 65 19.80 5.97 15.99
N PHE A 66 19.46 4.70 15.71
CA PHE A 66 19.46 3.63 16.72
C PHE A 66 20.82 3.44 17.43
N PRO A 67 21.95 3.33 16.70
CA PRO A 67 23.26 3.20 17.33
C PRO A 67 23.63 4.40 18.22
N LEU A 68 23.16 5.59 17.86
CA LEU A 68 23.41 6.82 18.61
C LEU A 68 22.52 6.92 19.85
N ALA A 69 21.28 6.45 19.76
CA ALA A 69 20.28 6.61 20.82
C ALA A 69 20.42 5.56 21.94
N ILE A 70 20.81 4.31 21.60
CA ILE A 70 20.80 3.20 22.57
C ILE A 70 22.21 2.95 23.11
N SER A 71 23.15 2.61 22.27
CA SER A 71 24.57 2.38 22.58
C SER A 71 25.31 1.99 21.30
N PRO A 72 26.60 2.34 21.15
CA PRO A 72 27.43 1.78 20.10
C PRO A 72 27.87 0.33 20.35
N ASP A 73 27.36 -0.33 21.39
CA ASP A 73 27.66 -1.74 21.69
C ASP A 73 27.07 -2.68 20.62
N PRO A 74 27.90 -3.39 19.85
CA PRO A 74 27.44 -4.26 18.76
C PRO A 74 26.51 -5.39 19.22
N VAL A 75 26.67 -5.88 20.44
CA VAL A 75 25.84 -6.99 20.98
C VAL A 75 24.41 -6.53 21.19
N ARG A 76 24.25 -5.38 21.84
CA ARG A 76 22.91 -4.80 22.09
C ARG A 76 22.21 -4.37 20.79
N LEU A 77 22.97 -3.80 19.85
CA LEU A 77 22.42 -3.42 18.55
C LEU A 77 21.89 -4.62 17.80
N ARG A 78 22.61 -5.74 17.82
CA ARG A 78 22.20 -7.00 17.19
C ARG A 78 20.91 -7.54 17.78
N GLU A 79 20.79 -7.61 19.11
CA GLU A 79 19.58 -8.10 19.79
C GLU A 79 18.33 -7.27 19.44
N LEU A 80 18.50 -5.96 19.22
CA LEU A 80 17.40 -5.06 18.91
C LEU A 80 17.13 -4.92 17.40
N ALA A 81 18.07 -5.34 16.54
CA ALA A 81 17.99 -5.11 15.09
C ALA A 81 16.70 -5.61 14.44
N PRO A 82 16.23 -6.86 14.70
CA PRO A 82 14.99 -7.34 14.09
C PRO A 82 13.78 -6.48 14.44
N GLY A 83 13.62 -6.16 15.73
CA GLY A 83 12.53 -5.32 16.21
C GLY A 83 12.59 -3.90 15.66
N ALA A 84 13.78 -3.28 15.68
CA ALA A 84 14.01 -1.94 15.17
C ALA A 84 13.66 -1.82 13.68
N LEU A 85 14.12 -2.76 12.84
CA LEU A 85 13.85 -2.80 11.42
C LEU A 85 12.36 -2.94 11.12
N TRP A 86 11.67 -3.81 11.83
CA TRP A 86 10.24 -4.01 11.65
C TRP A 86 9.40 -2.83 12.12
N VAL A 87 9.71 -2.24 13.27
CA VAL A 87 9.01 -1.05 13.78
C VAL A 87 9.26 0.15 12.85
N ALA A 88 10.50 0.36 12.41
CA ALA A 88 10.82 1.42 11.47
C ALA A 88 10.10 1.24 10.13
N ALA A 89 10.02 0.01 9.60
CA ALA A 89 9.28 -0.29 8.37
C ALA A 89 7.77 -0.02 8.53
N LEU A 90 7.17 -0.41 9.67
CA LEU A 90 5.78 -0.10 9.98
C LEU A 90 5.52 1.40 10.03
N LEU A 91 6.31 2.16 10.79
CA LEU A 91 6.12 3.60 10.93
C LEU A 91 6.31 4.33 9.60
N SER A 92 7.30 3.91 8.80
CA SER A 92 7.54 4.44 7.45
C SER A 92 6.36 4.18 6.52
N THR A 93 5.81 2.97 6.57
CA THR A 93 4.63 2.61 5.77
C THR A 93 3.41 3.43 6.19
N LEU A 94 3.16 3.60 7.50
CA LEU A 94 2.07 4.43 8.02
C LEU A 94 2.19 5.88 7.63
N LEU A 95 3.41 6.44 7.64
CA LEU A 95 3.67 7.81 7.22
C LEU A 95 3.26 8.06 5.76
N ALA A 96 3.56 7.13 4.86
CA ALA A 96 3.19 7.24 3.46
C ALA A 96 1.68 6.98 3.22
N LEU A 97 1.05 6.13 4.04
CA LEU A 97 -0.35 5.73 3.89
C LEU A 97 -1.36 6.86 4.17
N ASP A 98 -0.97 7.87 4.95
CA ASP A 98 -1.85 9.01 5.25
C ASP A 98 -2.25 9.75 3.96
N GLY A 99 -1.36 9.85 2.98
CA GLY A 99 -1.63 10.45 1.68
C GLY A 99 -2.35 9.57 0.66
N LEU A 100 -2.53 8.26 0.90
CA LEU A 100 -2.95 7.29 -0.13
C LEU A 100 -4.28 7.62 -0.80
N PHE A 101 -5.34 7.90 -0.03
CA PHE A 101 -6.67 8.29 -0.52
C PHE A 101 -6.98 9.75 -0.22
N ARG A 102 -6.26 10.38 0.72
CA ARG A 102 -6.49 11.74 1.18
C ARG A 102 -6.37 12.78 0.07
N ARG A 103 -5.34 12.64 -0.76
CA ARG A 103 -5.12 13.55 -1.90
C ARG A 103 -6.25 13.49 -2.90
N ASP A 104 -6.68 12.27 -3.27
CA ASP A 104 -7.80 12.08 -4.20
C ASP A 104 -9.12 12.61 -3.63
N TYR A 105 -9.27 12.61 -2.31
CA TYR A 105 -10.42 13.19 -1.63
C TYR A 105 -10.38 14.72 -1.65
N ASP A 106 -9.23 15.30 -1.32
CA ASP A 106 -9.05 16.74 -1.21
C ASP A 106 -9.14 17.44 -2.59
N ASP A 107 -8.75 16.81 -3.68
CA ASP A 107 -8.84 17.31 -5.06
C ASP A 107 -10.12 16.87 -5.81
N GLY A 108 -11.01 16.10 -5.16
CA GLY A 108 -12.29 15.66 -5.73
C GLY A 108 -12.16 14.52 -6.76
N SER A 109 -10.97 13.98 -7.00
CA SER A 109 -10.77 12.88 -7.95
C SER A 109 -11.25 11.53 -7.42
N LEU A 110 -11.46 11.41 -6.10
CA LEU A 110 -11.96 10.20 -5.47
C LEU A 110 -13.35 9.80 -5.98
N GLU A 111 -14.26 10.76 -6.19
CA GLU A 111 -15.58 10.48 -6.73
C GLU A 111 -15.49 9.91 -8.15
N GLN A 112 -14.63 10.48 -9.00
CA GLN A 112 -14.38 9.97 -10.35
C GLN A 112 -13.76 8.58 -10.34
N PHE A 113 -12.88 8.29 -9.37
CA PHE A 113 -12.28 6.98 -9.17
C PHE A 113 -13.34 5.93 -8.79
N VAL A 114 -14.22 6.24 -7.84
CA VAL A 114 -15.29 5.34 -7.36
C VAL A 114 -16.33 5.08 -8.44
N LEU A 115 -16.73 6.11 -9.20
CA LEU A 115 -17.76 6.01 -10.25
C LEU A 115 -17.22 5.45 -11.58
N GLY A 116 -15.97 5.78 -11.93
CA GLY A 116 -15.36 5.44 -13.21
C GLY A 116 -14.74 4.05 -13.28
N THR A 117 -14.38 3.46 -12.14
CA THR A 117 -13.69 2.15 -12.09
C THR A 117 -14.68 1.03 -11.81
N ARG A 118 -14.92 0.16 -12.78
CA ARG A 118 -15.81 -1.01 -12.59
C ARG A 118 -15.09 -2.29 -13.04
N PRO A 119 -14.92 -3.29 -12.16
CA PRO A 119 -15.24 -3.28 -10.71
C PRO A 119 -14.21 -2.50 -9.89
N LEU A 120 -14.67 -1.68 -8.94
CA LEU A 120 -13.85 -0.79 -8.09
C LEU A 120 -12.73 -1.54 -7.35
N MET A 121 -12.97 -2.79 -6.99
CA MET A 121 -12.00 -3.65 -6.31
C MET A 121 -10.66 -3.77 -7.07
N PHE A 122 -10.69 -3.87 -8.40
CA PHE A 122 -9.45 -3.95 -9.19
C PHE A 122 -8.70 -2.62 -9.21
N GLY A 123 -9.41 -1.48 -9.20
CA GLY A 123 -8.81 -0.17 -9.07
C GLY A 123 -8.11 0.01 -7.72
N VAL A 124 -8.78 -0.39 -6.64
CA VAL A 124 -8.21 -0.38 -5.28
C VAL A 124 -6.96 -1.26 -5.20
N LEU A 125 -7.02 -2.49 -5.71
CA LEU A 125 -5.87 -3.39 -5.73
C LEU A 125 -4.70 -2.82 -6.56
N ALA A 126 -4.99 -2.22 -7.72
CA ALA A 126 -3.95 -1.57 -8.53
C ALA A 126 -3.27 -0.43 -7.76
N LYS A 127 -4.03 0.42 -7.08
CA LYS A 127 -3.51 1.53 -6.28
C LYS A 127 -2.67 1.05 -5.10
N LEU A 128 -3.14 0.04 -4.36
CA LEU A 128 -2.39 -0.57 -3.26
C LEU A 128 -1.10 -1.25 -3.75
N LEU A 129 -1.14 -1.91 -4.91
CA LEU A 129 0.04 -2.54 -5.51
C LEU A 129 1.09 -1.49 -5.91
N VAL A 130 0.67 -0.37 -6.54
CA VAL A 130 1.58 0.74 -6.85
C VAL A 130 2.20 1.30 -5.59
N PHE A 131 1.40 1.54 -4.56
CA PHE A 131 1.89 2.03 -3.29
C PHE A 131 2.93 1.06 -2.68
N TRP A 132 2.64 -0.24 -2.66
CA TRP A 132 3.56 -1.24 -2.16
C TRP A 132 4.86 -1.31 -2.98
N LEU A 133 4.78 -1.25 -4.31
CA LEU A 133 5.95 -1.24 -5.19
C LEU A 133 6.88 -0.05 -4.95
N LEU A 134 6.32 1.11 -4.58
CA LEU A 134 7.09 2.34 -4.35
C LEU A 134 7.54 2.51 -2.89
N THR A 135 6.86 1.87 -1.94
CA THR A 135 7.16 1.99 -0.50
C THR A 135 7.66 0.65 0.06
N GLY A 136 6.85 -0.38 0.08
CA GLY A 136 7.15 -1.66 0.72
C GLY A 136 8.31 -2.42 0.09
N LEU A 137 8.36 -2.47 -1.25
CA LEU A 137 9.44 -3.14 -1.96
C LEU A 137 10.81 -2.45 -1.74
N PRO A 138 10.96 -1.11 -1.88
CA PRO A 138 12.22 -0.45 -1.57
C PRO A 138 12.62 -0.57 -0.09
N LEU A 139 11.68 -0.53 0.87
CA LEU A 139 11.95 -0.79 2.28
C LEU A 139 12.58 -2.19 2.46
N THR A 140 12.00 -3.20 1.82
CA THR A 140 12.51 -4.57 1.84
C THR A 140 13.92 -4.67 1.24
N LEU A 141 14.16 -3.96 0.12
CA LEU A 141 15.48 -3.96 -0.55
C LEU A 141 16.55 -3.19 0.25
N LEU A 142 16.17 -2.17 1.00
CA LEU A 142 17.08 -1.41 1.86
C LEU A 142 17.36 -2.12 3.20
N SER A 143 16.49 -3.04 3.62
CA SER A 143 16.59 -3.70 4.91
C SER A 143 17.90 -4.45 5.16
N PRO A 144 18.56 -5.13 4.18
CA PRO A 144 19.85 -5.77 4.41
C PRO A 144 20.96 -4.76 4.71
N LEU A 145 20.97 -3.63 3.99
CA LEU A 145 21.95 -2.57 4.21
C LEU A 145 21.83 -1.99 5.63
N LEU A 146 20.59 -1.76 6.07
CA LEU A 146 20.31 -1.22 7.39
C LEU A 146 20.50 -2.28 8.50
N GLY A 147 20.24 -3.55 8.20
CA GLY A 147 20.56 -4.69 9.07
C GLY A 147 22.06 -4.79 9.32
N TYR A 148 22.87 -4.55 8.29
CA TYR A 148 24.33 -4.49 8.43
C TYR A 148 24.77 -3.37 9.38
N ALA A 149 24.14 -2.18 9.29
CA ALA A 149 24.42 -1.07 10.19
C ALA A 149 24.08 -1.37 11.66
N LEU A 150 23.12 -2.27 11.92
CA LEU A 150 22.73 -2.74 13.25
C LEU A 150 23.45 -4.04 13.68
N ASN A 151 24.47 -4.49 12.94
CA ASN A 151 25.21 -5.73 13.20
C ASN A 151 24.33 -7.00 13.22
N LEU A 152 23.28 -7.05 12.36
CA LEU A 152 22.42 -8.22 12.21
C LEU A 152 23.23 -9.46 11.83
N GLU A 153 22.91 -10.61 12.41
CA GLU A 153 23.56 -11.88 12.09
C GLU A 153 23.34 -12.30 10.64
N PRO A 154 24.35 -12.89 9.98
CA PRO A 154 24.20 -13.41 8.61
C PRO A 154 23.01 -14.35 8.41
N ALA A 155 22.66 -15.16 9.41
CA ALA A 155 21.49 -16.05 9.37
C ALA A 155 20.14 -15.30 9.35
N GLY A 156 20.08 -14.07 9.87
CA GLY A 156 18.87 -13.25 9.97
C GLY A 156 18.45 -12.57 8.67
N TYR A 157 19.36 -12.37 7.68
CA TYR A 157 19.05 -11.59 6.47
C TYR A 157 17.98 -12.23 5.58
N ALA A 158 18.07 -13.53 5.34
CA ALA A 158 17.10 -14.21 4.48
C ALA A 158 15.68 -14.18 5.07
N PRO A 159 15.46 -14.53 6.37
CA PRO A 159 14.13 -14.40 6.98
C PRO A 159 13.69 -12.96 7.16
N LEU A 160 14.57 -11.98 7.36
CA LEU A 160 14.23 -10.56 7.37
C LEU A 160 13.64 -10.13 6.03
N MET A 161 14.34 -10.39 4.93
CA MET A 161 13.87 -10.04 3.59
C MET A 161 12.58 -10.76 3.22
N ALA A 162 12.50 -12.07 3.47
CA ALA A 162 11.28 -12.86 3.21
C ALA A 162 10.11 -12.39 4.07
N GLY A 163 10.36 -12.10 5.34
CA GLY A 163 9.37 -11.57 6.27
C GLY A 163 8.84 -10.21 5.84
N LEU A 164 9.72 -9.26 5.50
CA LEU A 164 9.32 -7.93 5.00
C LEU A 164 8.60 -8.04 3.65
N LEU A 165 9.04 -8.91 2.75
CA LEU A 165 8.37 -9.12 1.47
C LEU A 165 6.93 -9.63 1.63
N LEU A 166 6.67 -10.48 2.62
CA LEU A 166 5.32 -10.97 2.95
C LEU A 166 4.54 -10.00 3.84
N GLY A 167 5.21 -9.35 4.78
CA GLY A 167 4.55 -8.51 5.78
C GLY A 167 4.24 -7.10 5.29
N THR A 168 5.10 -6.47 4.47
CA THR A 168 4.83 -5.10 3.96
C THR A 168 3.58 -5.01 3.08
N PRO A 169 3.20 -6.02 2.24
CA PRO A 169 1.90 -6.01 1.59
C PRO A 169 0.73 -6.09 2.59
N VAL A 170 0.87 -6.88 3.68
CA VAL A 170 -0.16 -6.93 4.74
C VAL A 170 -0.31 -5.56 5.40
N LEU A 171 0.81 -4.90 5.74
CA LEU A 171 0.82 -3.55 6.29
C LEU A 171 0.14 -2.55 5.33
N THR A 172 0.42 -2.65 4.03
CA THR A 172 -0.19 -1.81 2.99
C THR A 172 -1.70 -2.04 2.89
N LEU A 173 -2.16 -3.28 2.95
CA LEU A 173 -3.58 -3.62 2.91
C LEU A 173 -4.31 -3.10 4.15
N LEU A 174 -3.81 -3.41 5.34
CA LEU A 174 -4.39 -2.95 6.62
C LEU A 174 -4.41 -1.43 6.72
N GLY A 175 -3.29 -0.81 6.39
CA GLY A 175 -3.16 0.63 6.39
C GLY A 175 -4.02 1.32 5.31
N GLY A 176 -4.15 0.70 4.13
CA GLY A 176 -5.05 1.16 3.08
C GLY A 176 -6.52 1.14 3.52
N ALA A 177 -6.95 0.10 4.27
CA ALA A 177 -8.28 0.09 4.87
C ALA A 177 -8.46 1.22 5.89
N GLY A 178 -7.47 1.43 6.76
CA GLY A 178 -7.48 2.54 7.70
C GLY A 178 -7.53 3.90 7.00
N SER A 179 -6.74 4.11 5.96
CA SER A 179 -6.72 5.34 5.15
C SER A 179 -8.07 5.60 4.47
N ALA A 180 -8.72 4.56 3.92
CA ALA A 180 -10.04 4.68 3.32
C ALA A 180 -11.14 5.04 4.35
N LEU A 181 -11.08 4.46 5.56
CA LEU A 181 -12.03 4.75 6.64
C LEU A 181 -11.86 6.15 7.23
N THR A 182 -10.66 6.71 7.17
CA THR A 182 -10.33 8.00 7.77
C THR A 182 -10.25 9.16 6.78
N VAL A 183 -10.51 8.89 5.49
CA VAL A 183 -10.32 9.85 4.39
C VAL A 183 -11.10 11.16 4.57
N SER A 184 -12.32 11.09 5.11
CA SER A 184 -13.17 12.26 5.36
C SER A 184 -12.87 12.99 6.69
N LEU A 185 -12.00 12.45 7.54
CA LEU A 185 -11.74 13.00 8.87
C LEU A 185 -10.65 14.07 8.83
N ARG A 186 -10.85 15.20 9.50
CA ARG A 186 -9.89 16.31 9.59
C ARG A 186 -8.51 15.92 10.19
N ARG A 187 -8.48 14.88 11.05
CA ARG A 187 -7.27 14.33 11.70
C ARG A 187 -7.09 12.86 11.33
N GLY A 188 -7.28 12.54 10.06
CA GLY A 188 -7.25 11.18 9.55
C GLY A 188 -6.00 10.38 9.94
N GLY A 189 -4.80 10.98 9.85
CA GLY A 189 -3.55 10.29 10.13
C GLY A 189 -3.40 9.77 11.57
N VAL A 190 -3.88 10.53 12.57
CA VAL A 190 -3.85 10.08 13.98
C VAL A 190 -4.83 8.93 14.19
N VAL A 191 -6.03 9.03 13.62
CA VAL A 191 -7.05 7.97 13.71
C VAL A 191 -6.61 6.74 12.92
N LEU A 192 -5.98 6.93 11.75
CA LEU A 192 -5.35 5.87 10.97
C LEU A 192 -4.35 5.08 11.81
N ALA A 193 -3.40 5.77 12.44
CA ALA A 193 -2.39 5.11 13.27
C ALA A 193 -3.03 4.35 14.44
N LEU A 194 -3.97 4.97 15.16
CA LEU A 194 -4.66 4.35 16.30
C LEU A 194 -5.44 3.08 15.90
N LEU A 195 -6.03 3.07 14.71
CA LEU A 195 -6.80 1.94 14.21
C LEU A 195 -5.91 0.82 13.66
N VAL A 196 -4.85 1.19 12.93
CA VAL A 196 -4.00 0.24 12.20
C VAL A 196 -2.95 -0.40 13.11
N LEU A 197 -2.36 0.35 14.08
CA LEU A 197 -1.31 -0.18 14.95
C LEU A 197 -1.68 -1.49 15.65
N PRO A 198 -2.85 -1.63 16.31
CA PRO A 198 -3.21 -2.90 16.95
C PRO A 198 -3.34 -4.06 15.97
N LEU A 199 -3.83 -3.79 14.75
CA LEU A 199 -4.02 -4.81 13.71
C LEU A 199 -2.70 -5.29 13.11
N THR A 200 -1.65 -4.47 13.17
CA THR A 200 -0.32 -4.81 12.63
C THR A 200 0.57 -5.54 13.63
N VAL A 201 0.21 -5.57 14.93
CA VAL A 201 0.98 -6.26 15.97
C VAL A 201 1.28 -7.74 15.63
N PRO A 202 0.31 -8.56 15.16
CA PRO A 202 0.60 -9.95 14.78
C PRO A 202 1.63 -10.05 13.65
N VAL A 203 1.61 -9.13 12.69
CA VAL A 203 2.58 -9.09 11.58
C VAL A 203 3.98 -8.80 12.10
N LEU A 204 4.11 -7.82 13.01
CA LEU A 204 5.37 -7.47 13.66
C LEU A 204 5.95 -8.64 14.46
N ILE A 205 5.11 -9.27 15.30
CA ILE A 205 5.54 -10.39 16.13
C ILE A 205 6.06 -11.53 15.25
N LEU A 206 5.32 -11.94 14.23
CA LEU A 206 5.72 -13.01 13.33
C LEU A 206 7.00 -12.65 12.54
N GLY A 207 7.11 -11.41 12.10
CA GLY A 207 8.27 -10.92 11.36
C GLY A 207 9.54 -10.91 12.19
N VAL A 208 9.49 -10.41 13.43
CA VAL A 208 10.62 -10.42 14.37
C VAL A 208 10.97 -11.85 14.75
N THR A 209 9.98 -12.69 15.10
CA THR A 209 10.17 -14.09 15.44
C THR A 209 10.85 -14.88 14.31
N ALA A 210 10.54 -14.61 13.05
CA ALA A 210 11.18 -15.28 11.92
C ALA A 210 12.69 -15.02 11.88
N VAL A 211 13.12 -13.80 12.18
CA VAL A 211 14.55 -13.44 12.23
C VAL A 211 15.22 -14.06 13.45
N ASP A 212 14.60 -13.90 14.62
CA ASP A 212 15.11 -14.42 15.90
C ASP A 212 15.31 -15.92 15.86
N LEU A 213 14.35 -16.70 15.37
CA LEU A 213 14.48 -18.14 15.19
C LEU A 213 15.70 -18.51 14.34
N ALA A 214 15.92 -17.80 13.24
CA ALA A 214 17.04 -18.08 12.35
C ALA A 214 18.40 -17.73 12.98
N GLU A 215 18.50 -16.66 13.74
CA GLU A 215 19.71 -16.29 14.47
C GLU A 215 20.09 -17.33 15.54
N HIS A 216 19.08 -18.01 16.11
CA HIS A 216 19.30 -19.14 17.05
C HIS A 216 19.45 -20.50 16.35
N GLY A 217 19.62 -20.55 15.03
CA GLY A 217 19.79 -21.80 14.28
C GLY A 217 18.50 -22.60 14.12
N LEU A 218 17.34 -22.03 14.45
CA LEU A 218 16.03 -22.65 14.32
C LEU A 218 15.39 -22.30 12.96
N SER A 219 14.35 -23.06 12.59
CA SER A 219 13.65 -22.82 11.32
C SER A 219 12.70 -21.63 11.41
N ALA A 220 12.91 -20.62 10.57
CA ALA A 220 12.00 -19.48 10.41
C ALA A 220 10.70 -19.83 9.64
N ARG A 221 10.61 -21.02 9.02
CA ARG A 221 9.49 -21.43 8.16
C ARG A 221 8.12 -21.28 8.80
N PRO A 222 7.86 -21.69 10.06
CA PRO A 222 6.52 -21.55 10.64
C PRO A 222 6.05 -20.09 10.69
N ALA A 223 6.90 -19.17 11.13
CA ALA A 223 6.57 -17.75 11.20
C ALA A 223 6.30 -17.15 9.82
N LEU A 224 7.11 -17.49 8.81
CA LEU A 224 6.92 -17.04 7.42
C LEU A 224 5.63 -17.63 6.80
N LEU A 225 5.28 -18.89 7.11
CA LEU A 225 4.03 -19.48 6.66
C LEU A 225 2.81 -18.77 7.26
N TRP A 226 2.85 -18.40 8.54
CA TRP A 226 1.80 -17.60 9.16
C TRP A 226 1.70 -16.20 8.56
N LEU A 227 2.81 -15.55 8.25
CA LEU A 227 2.81 -14.28 7.51
C LEU A 227 2.18 -14.43 6.12
N GLY A 228 2.50 -15.52 5.41
CA GLY A 228 1.87 -15.84 4.12
C GLY A 228 0.37 -16.09 4.23
N ALA A 229 -0.07 -16.80 5.28
CA ALA A 229 -1.49 -17.01 5.54
C ALA A 229 -2.23 -15.70 5.87
N LEU A 230 -1.61 -14.81 6.65
CA LEU A 230 -2.14 -13.48 6.91
C LEU A 230 -2.24 -12.65 5.63
N LEU A 231 -1.25 -12.71 4.74
CA LEU A 231 -1.27 -12.03 3.46
C LEU A 231 -2.43 -12.51 2.59
N LEU A 232 -2.62 -13.83 2.47
CA LEU A 232 -3.74 -14.41 1.70
C LEU A 232 -5.09 -14.00 2.28
N GLY A 233 -5.24 -14.05 3.61
CA GLY A 233 -6.44 -13.58 4.29
C GLY A 233 -6.69 -12.08 4.07
N ALA A 234 -5.66 -11.26 4.18
CA ALA A 234 -5.73 -9.83 3.94
C ALA A 234 -6.12 -9.50 2.50
N LEU A 235 -5.55 -10.19 1.51
CA LEU A 235 -5.86 -10.00 0.08
C LEU A 235 -7.31 -10.34 -0.27
N THR A 236 -7.94 -11.27 0.45
CA THR A 236 -9.34 -11.66 0.20
C THR A 236 -10.34 -10.71 0.85
N VAL A 237 -10.08 -10.26 2.08
CA VAL A 237 -11.06 -9.51 2.90
C VAL A 237 -10.89 -8.00 2.77
N ILE A 238 -9.65 -7.51 2.82
CA ILE A 238 -9.39 -6.07 2.97
C ILE A 238 -9.78 -5.24 1.74
N PRO A 239 -9.54 -5.66 0.48
CA PRO A 239 -9.98 -4.88 -0.68
C PRO A 239 -11.50 -4.71 -0.75
N LEU A 240 -12.27 -5.68 -0.24
CA LEU A 240 -13.73 -5.57 -0.14
C LEU A 240 -14.12 -4.50 0.90
N ALA A 241 -13.45 -4.51 2.07
CA ALA A 241 -13.68 -3.50 3.10
C ALA A 241 -13.34 -2.08 2.60
N ILE A 242 -12.21 -1.92 1.88
CA ILE A 242 -11.82 -0.63 1.29
C ILE A 242 -12.85 -0.16 0.28
N THR A 243 -13.32 -1.04 -0.61
CA THR A 243 -14.35 -0.66 -1.60
C THR A 243 -15.65 -0.22 -0.97
N ALA A 244 -16.06 -0.86 0.13
CA ALA A 244 -17.24 -0.47 0.90
C ALA A 244 -17.03 0.89 1.59
N ALA A 245 -15.87 1.10 2.23
CA ALA A 245 -15.54 2.34 2.91
C ALA A 245 -15.50 3.55 1.93
N LEU A 246 -14.87 3.37 0.76
CA LEU A 246 -14.80 4.43 -0.25
C LEU A 246 -16.16 4.81 -0.84
N ARG A 247 -17.07 3.85 -1.00
CA ARG A 247 -18.44 4.15 -1.44
C ARG A 247 -19.20 5.00 -0.42
N LEU A 248 -19.07 4.66 0.86
CA LEU A 248 -19.70 5.44 1.95
C LEU A 248 -19.09 6.85 2.10
N ALA A 249 -17.83 7.04 1.72
CA ALA A 249 -17.17 8.34 1.81
C ALA A 249 -17.60 9.32 0.69
N VAL A 250 -18.22 8.81 -0.39
CA VAL A 250 -18.66 9.58 -1.57
C VAL A 250 -20.18 9.83 -1.56
N GLU A 251 -20.96 9.09 -0.73
CA GLU A 251 -22.39 9.33 -0.49
C GLU A 251 -22.61 10.53 0.45
#